data_7f1630750bfefc19cd225687a9d09467
#
_entry.id   7f1630750bfefc19cd225687a9d09467
#
_cell.length_a   1.000
_cell.length_b   1.000
_cell.length_c   1.000
_cell.angle_alpha   90.00
_cell.angle_beta   90.00
_cell.angle_gamma   90.00
#
_symmetry.space_group_name_H-M   'P 1'
#
loop_
_entity.id
_entity.type
_entity.pdbx_description
1 polymer ?
#
loop_
_entity_poly.entity_id
_entity_poly.type
_entity_poly.pdbx_seq_one_letter_code
_entity_poly.pdbx_strand_id
1 'polypeptide(L)'
;NPSKEQSTADKLRYADYKRRALFFNAAKRTISALVGAVYRKVPLIELPDSLLEISYNIDGDGNSISQQSRQAVKEVISTGRCGLLVDYPPAEGLVTVERARNENLRPYIKVYDAQDIVNWSTRKIGAVSVLNRITLREDCEQDNGLLSVDLTIQYRVLSLDDEGYYCQYIFDLCGDTGSIIKRNENPIYPTDANGNKLTALPFVFIGSENNDYNIDPAPMEDLCDVNISHYINSADNEESSFMCGQPSLFVFASNPDLIKEENPNGVKVGARSVNIFGHEDSVQLLQADPNSLPRQNMTDKLDMMVMLGARLITPSQQETAEAARIKHSGDNS
;
A
#
# COMPACT_ATOMS: atom_id res chain seq x y z
N ASN A 1 -22.05 -6.90 -3.14
CA ASN A 1 -21.90 -7.79 -1.97
C ASN A 1 -22.63 -9.09 -2.26
N PRO A 2 -21.93 -10.19 -2.40
CA PRO A 2 -22.59 -11.49 -2.52
C PRO A 2 -23.40 -11.75 -1.25
N SER A 3 -24.69 -12.09 -1.40
CA SER A 3 -25.52 -12.52 -0.30
C SER A 3 -24.91 -13.75 0.40
N LYS A 4 -25.14 -13.92 1.70
CA LYS A 4 -24.52 -14.97 2.53
C LYS A 4 -24.85 -16.41 2.09
N GLU A 5 -25.74 -16.62 1.12
CA GLU A 5 -26.21 -17.92 0.61
C GLU A 5 -25.80 -18.18 -0.85
N GLN A 6 -24.53 -17.96 -1.18
CA GLN A 6 -24.06 -18.30 -2.53
C GLN A 6 -23.71 -19.78 -2.66
N SER A 7 -24.15 -20.39 -3.78
CA SER A 7 -23.75 -21.74 -4.15
C SER A 7 -22.23 -21.82 -4.38
N THR A 8 -21.67 -23.02 -4.30
CA THR A 8 -20.23 -23.24 -4.59
C THR A 8 -19.87 -22.78 -6.01
N ALA A 9 -20.81 -22.93 -6.97
CA ALA A 9 -20.62 -22.48 -8.35
C ALA A 9 -20.52 -20.95 -8.46
N ASP A 10 -21.33 -20.20 -7.71
CA ASP A 10 -21.29 -18.73 -7.70
C ASP A 10 -19.97 -18.21 -7.12
N LYS A 11 -19.46 -18.87 -6.08
CA LYS A 11 -18.16 -18.55 -5.48
C LYS A 11 -17.02 -18.75 -6.46
N LEU A 12 -17.02 -19.86 -7.20
CA LEU A 12 -16.02 -20.14 -8.24
C LEU A 12 -16.10 -19.12 -9.38
N ARG A 13 -17.31 -18.83 -9.87
CA ARG A 13 -17.52 -17.81 -10.91
C ARG A 13 -17.01 -16.43 -10.46
N TYR A 14 -17.28 -16.02 -9.23
CA TYR A 14 -16.81 -14.76 -8.68
C TYR A 14 -15.27 -14.73 -8.53
N ALA A 15 -14.67 -15.87 -8.17
CA ALA A 15 -13.22 -15.99 -8.12
C ALA A 15 -12.59 -15.83 -9.51
N ASP A 16 -13.18 -16.46 -10.53
CA ASP A 16 -12.73 -16.33 -11.92
C ASP A 16 -12.92 -14.90 -12.48
N TYR A 17 -14.04 -14.26 -12.17
CA TYR A 17 -14.28 -12.84 -12.47
C TYR A 17 -13.16 -11.95 -11.89
N LYS A 18 -12.84 -12.10 -10.62
CA LYS A 18 -11.74 -11.34 -9.99
C LYS A 18 -10.37 -11.64 -10.60
N ARG A 19 -10.11 -12.89 -10.99
CA ARG A 19 -8.84 -13.31 -11.56
C ARG A 19 -8.60 -12.73 -12.95
N ARG A 20 -9.64 -12.47 -13.72
CA ARG A 20 -9.55 -11.84 -15.04
C ARG A 20 -9.31 -10.34 -14.98
N ALA A 21 -9.68 -9.69 -13.90
CA ALA A 21 -9.52 -8.24 -13.74
C ALA A 21 -8.04 -7.82 -13.82
N LEU A 22 -7.76 -6.74 -14.57
CA LEU A 22 -6.42 -6.18 -14.76
C LEU A 22 -6.27 -4.88 -13.99
N PHE A 23 -5.37 -4.87 -13.02
CA PHE A 23 -5.06 -3.65 -12.28
C PHE A 23 -3.98 -2.83 -12.99
N PHE A 24 -4.38 -1.72 -13.58
CA PHE A 24 -3.45 -0.74 -14.13
C PHE A 24 -3.02 0.23 -13.04
N ASN A 25 -1.82 0.01 -12.47
CA ASN A 25 -1.34 0.76 -11.31
C ASN A 25 -0.82 2.15 -11.71
N ALA A 26 -1.74 3.09 -11.94
CA ALA A 26 -1.46 4.49 -12.22
C ALA A 26 -0.89 5.22 -10.97
N ALA A 27 -1.48 4.97 -9.82
CA ALA A 27 -1.08 5.59 -8.56
C ALA A 27 0.40 5.35 -8.25
N LYS A 28 0.88 4.10 -8.32
CA LYS A 28 2.30 3.78 -8.10
C LYS A 28 3.24 4.52 -9.05
N ARG A 29 2.85 4.65 -10.32
CA ARG A 29 3.65 5.35 -11.33
C ARG A 29 3.75 6.84 -11.01
N THR A 30 2.62 7.46 -10.64
CA THR A 30 2.56 8.87 -10.26
C THR A 30 3.38 9.14 -9.01
N ILE A 31 3.23 8.34 -7.94
CA ILE A 31 4.04 8.45 -6.73
C ILE A 31 5.53 8.36 -7.07
N SER A 32 5.93 7.36 -7.85
CA SER A 32 7.34 7.18 -8.24
C SER A 32 7.90 8.38 -9.02
N ALA A 33 7.08 8.97 -9.89
CA ALA A 33 7.46 10.15 -10.65
C ALA A 33 7.58 11.40 -9.78
N LEU A 34 6.65 11.63 -8.86
CA LEU A 34 6.69 12.76 -7.91
C LEU A 34 7.91 12.66 -6.99
N VAL A 35 8.17 11.48 -6.41
CA VAL A 35 9.38 11.23 -5.62
C VAL A 35 10.63 11.45 -6.47
N GLY A 36 10.64 10.97 -7.72
CA GLY A 36 11.76 11.23 -8.66
C GLY A 36 11.97 12.70 -8.97
N ALA A 37 10.89 13.48 -9.07
CA ALA A 37 10.97 14.93 -9.29
C ALA A 37 11.57 15.66 -8.07
N VAL A 38 11.17 15.30 -6.85
CA VAL A 38 11.73 15.86 -5.60
C VAL A 38 13.23 15.58 -5.52
N TYR A 39 13.65 14.35 -5.82
CA TYR A 39 15.06 13.92 -5.72
C TYR A 39 15.83 13.99 -7.05
N ARG A 40 15.37 14.80 -8.00
CA ARG A 40 16.08 15.04 -9.27
C ARG A 40 17.48 15.61 -9.06
N LYS A 41 17.63 16.43 -8.04
CA LYS A 41 18.93 16.89 -7.55
C LYS A 41 19.23 16.19 -6.25
N VAL A 42 20.47 15.79 -6.06
CA VAL A 42 20.91 15.21 -4.78
C VAL A 42 20.76 16.27 -3.69
N PRO A 43 20.05 16.00 -2.59
CA PRO A 43 19.94 16.92 -1.46
C PRO A 43 21.32 17.25 -0.89
N LEU A 44 21.58 18.52 -0.64
CA LEU A 44 22.75 18.93 0.15
C LEU A 44 22.44 18.70 1.63
N ILE A 45 23.26 17.89 2.29
CA ILE A 45 23.11 17.54 3.69
C ILE A 45 24.39 18.00 4.40
N GLU A 46 24.25 18.98 5.27
CA GLU A 46 25.34 19.50 6.10
C GLU A 46 25.14 19.02 7.52
N LEU A 47 26.06 18.23 8.02
CA LEU A 47 26.01 17.65 9.37
C LEU A 47 27.33 17.93 10.09
N PRO A 48 27.29 18.07 11.43
CA PRO A 48 28.49 18.04 12.25
C PRO A 48 29.26 16.74 12.03
N ASP A 49 30.59 16.79 12.14
CA ASP A 49 31.47 15.63 11.95
C ASP A 49 31.08 14.42 12.81
N SER A 50 30.56 14.67 14.02
CA SER A 50 30.07 13.64 14.95
C SER A 50 28.85 12.85 14.43
N LEU A 51 28.11 13.40 13.47
CA LEU A 51 26.91 12.77 12.91
C LEU A 51 27.11 12.27 11.46
N LEU A 52 28.28 12.53 10.84
CA LEU A 52 28.55 12.11 9.48
C LEU A 52 28.48 10.59 9.31
N GLU A 53 29.04 9.84 10.26
CA GLU A 53 29.06 8.38 10.22
C GLU A 53 27.63 7.80 10.30
N ILE A 54 26.76 8.42 11.11
CA ILE A 54 25.37 8.01 11.27
C ILE A 54 24.58 8.24 9.98
N SER A 55 24.92 9.26 9.19
CA SER A 55 24.21 9.61 7.95
C SER A 55 24.25 8.53 6.87
N TYR A 56 25.24 7.66 6.87
CA TYR A 56 25.39 6.54 5.92
C TYR A 56 24.54 5.31 6.28
N ASN A 57 24.14 5.20 7.54
CA ASN A 57 23.27 4.13 8.04
C ASN A 57 22.43 4.69 9.18
N ILE A 58 21.40 5.48 8.84
CA ILE A 58 20.66 6.27 9.82
C ILE A 58 19.67 5.42 10.63
N ASP A 59 19.15 4.33 10.05
CA ASP A 59 18.17 3.43 10.67
C ASP A 59 18.78 2.20 11.37
N GLY A 60 20.06 1.94 11.15
CA GLY A 60 20.70 0.71 11.62
C GLY A 60 20.66 -0.45 10.62
N ASP A 61 19.80 -0.38 9.61
CA ASP A 61 19.54 -1.43 8.61
C ASP A 61 20.28 -1.19 7.27
N GLY A 62 21.15 -0.18 7.24
CA GLY A 62 21.98 0.15 6.08
C GLY A 62 21.45 1.26 5.19
N ASN A 63 20.34 1.91 5.54
CA ASN A 63 19.81 3.03 4.77
C ASN A 63 20.49 4.35 5.15
N SER A 64 20.93 5.08 4.15
CA SER A 64 21.43 6.44 4.33
C SER A 64 20.28 7.42 4.63
N ILE A 65 20.61 8.58 5.21
CA ILE A 65 19.63 9.65 5.46
C ILE A 65 18.89 10.06 4.17
N SER A 66 19.55 10.06 3.01
CA SER A 66 18.91 10.35 1.73
C SER A 66 17.91 9.27 1.29
N GLN A 67 18.21 7.98 1.55
CA GLN A 67 17.29 6.90 1.25
C GLN A 67 16.10 6.93 2.19
N GLN A 68 16.34 7.17 3.48
CA GLN A 68 15.27 7.27 4.48
C GLN A 68 14.36 8.49 4.22
N SER A 69 14.93 9.65 3.87
CA SER A 69 14.14 10.82 3.51
C SER A 69 13.26 10.56 2.27
N ARG A 70 13.79 9.81 1.29
CA ARG A 70 13.01 9.40 0.11
C ARG A 70 11.86 8.46 0.49
N GLN A 71 12.05 7.57 1.45
CA GLN A 71 10.99 6.73 1.98
C GLN A 71 9.90 7.57 2.66
N ALA A 72 10.30 8.50 3.54
CA ALA A 72 9.37 9.38 4.23
C ALA A 72 8.55 10.24 3.24
N VAL A 73 9.19 10.85 2.24
CA VAL A 73 8.49 11.62 1.18
C VAL A 73 7.52 10.73 0.40
N LYS A 74 7.93 9.52 0.05
CA LYS A 74 7.06 8.57 -0.65
C LYS A 74 5.82 8.25 0.18
N GLU A 75 6.00 8.03 1.49
CA GLU A 75 4.90 7.71 2.38
C GLU A 75 3.95 8.90 2.55
N VAL A 76 4.48 10.09 2.76
CA VAL A 76 3.66 11.33 2.83
C VAL A 76 2.86 11.55 1.55
N ILE A 77 3.46 11.37 0.37
CA ILE A 77 2.72 11.49 -0.90
C ILE A 77 1.62 10.43 -0.99
N SER A 78 1.88 9.21 -0.52
CA SER A 78 0.96 8.07 -0.64
C SER A 78 -0.23 8.15 0.31
N THR A 79 0.02 8.51 1.58
CA THR A 79 -0.93 8.35 2.69
C THR A 79 -1.22 9.63 3.46
N GLY A 80 -0.53 10.73 3.13
CA GLY A 80 -0.67 12.03 3.79
C GLY A 80 0.24 12.19 5.01
N ARG A 81 0.83 11.13 5.56
CA ARG A 81 1.70 11.22 6.73
C ARG A 81 2.62 10.03 6.92
N CYS A 82 3.68 10.25 7.68
CA CYS A 82 4.50 9.21 8.31
C CYS A 82 5.00 9.70 9.68
N GLY A 83 5.73 8.86 10.40
CA GLY A 83 6.34 9.22 11.67
C GLY A 83 7.83 8.90 11.71
N LEU A 84 8.60 9.70 12.41
CA LEU A 84 10.00 9.41 12.72
C LEU A 84 10.17 9.24 14.22
N LEU A 85 10.76 8.13 14.62
CA LEU A 85 11.17 7.86 15.99
C LEU A 85 12.69 7.87 16.06
N VAL A 86 13.24 8.70 16.94
CA VAL A 86 14.65 8.60 17.34
C VAL A 86 14.73 7.62 18.50
N ASP A 87 15.45 6.53 18.33
CA ASP A 87 15.59 5.48 19.34
C ASP A 87 17.07 5.17 19.58
N TYR A 88 17.34 4.44 20.65
CA TYR A 88 18.68 4.02 21.05
C TYR A 88 18.63 2.57 21.51
N PRO A 89 19.60 1.72 21.11
CA PRO A 89 19.62 0.33 21.54
C PRO A 89 19.63 0.21 23.06
N PRO A 90 18.90 -0.73 23.65
CA PRO A 90 18.94 -0.95 25.09
C PRO A 90 20.37 -1.37 25.51
N ALA A 91 20.91 -0.71 26.52
CA ALA A 91 22.21 -1.04 27.06
C ALA A 91 22.12 -1.22 28.60
N GLU A 92 22.60 -2.33 29.10
CA GLU A 92 22.65 -2.58 30.53
C GLU A 92 23.95 -2.02 31.14
N GLY A 93 23.84 -1.29 32.26
CA GLY A 93 24.98 -0.74 32.99
C GLY A 93 25.61 0.51 32.33
N LEU A 94 26.83 0.84 32.76
CA LEU A 94 27.56 2.01 32.26
C LEU A 94 28.03 1.79 30.83
N VAL A 95 27.71 2.71 29.96
CA VAL A 95 28.15 2.75 28.56
C VAL A 95 29.37 3.65 28.45
N THR A 96 30.58 3.05 28.30
CA THR A 96 31.78 3.80 27.97
C THR A 96 31.85 4.05 26.46
N VAL A 97 32.64 5.07 26.03
CA VAL A 97 32.84 5.39 24.61
C VAL A 97 33.38 4.17 23.83
N GLU A 98 34.29 3.40 24.46
CA GLU A 98 34.84 2.20 23.86
C GLU A 98 33.78 1.09 23.69
N ARG A 99 32.94 0.89 24.70
CA ARG A 99 31.84 -0.07 24.67
C ARG A 99 30.81 0.35 23.59
N ALA A 100 30.44 1.64 23.55
CA ALA A 100 29.51 2.15 22.56
C ALA A 100 30.00 1.89 21.12
N ARG A 101 31.31 2.04 20.87
CA ARG A 101 31.91 1.74 19.56
C ARG A 101 31.91 0.24 19.24
N ASN A 102 32.33 -0.59 20.20
CA ASN A 102 32.45 -2.03 19.99
C ASN A 102 31.10 -2.73 19.82
N GLU A 103 30.06 -2.26 20.54
CA GLU A 103 28.70 -2.80 20.49
C GLU A 103 27.81 -2.02 19.50
N ASN A 104 28.35 -1.02 18.79
CA ASN A 104 27.62 -0.15 17.87
C ASN A 104 26.38 0.51 18.52
N LEU A 105 26.52 0.89 19.79
CA LEU A 105 25.46 1.59 20.55
C LEU A 105 25.40 3.06 20.12
N ARG A 106 24.53 3.37 19.19
CA ARG A 106 24.33 4.71 18.66
C ARG A 106 22.85 5.00 18.44
N PRO A 107 22.42 6.26 18.42
CA PRO A 107 21.05 6.58 18.05
C PRO A 107 20.78 6.19 16.59
N TYR A 108 19.56 5.80 16.33
CA TYR A 108 19.04 5.55 14.99
C TYR A 108 17.65 6.17 14.82
N ILE A 109 17.25 6.38 13.58
CA ILE A 109 15.95 6.94 13.26
C ILE A 109 15.15 5.87 12.51
N LYS A 110 13.99 5.52 13.05
CA LYS A 110 13.04 4.59 12.42
C LYS A 110 11.89 5.36 11.80
N VAL A 111 11.55 5.02 10.55
CA VAL A 111 10.35 5.52 9.88
C VAL A 111 9.18 4.60 10.20
N TYR A 112 8.05 5.17 10.54
CA TYR A 112 6.78 4.46 10.70
C TYR A 112 5.82 4.93 9.61
N ASP A 113 5.33 4.00 8.83
CA ASP A 113 4.29 4.24 7.85
C ASP A 113 2.98 4.63 8.55
N ALA A 114 2.08 5.33 7.86
CA ALA A 114 0.83 5.81 8.46
C ALA A 114 0.01 4.69 9.11
N GLN A 115 -0.01 3.51 8.51
CA GLN A 115 -0.73 2.33 9.01
C GLN A 115 -0.16 1.75 10.31
N ASP A 116 1.13 2.01 10.59
CA ASP A 116 1.82 1.51 11.79
C ASP A 116 1.71 2.48 12.97
N ILE A 117 1.20 3.69 12.72
CA ILE A 117 0.84 4.66 13.77
C ILE A 117 -0.61 4.41 14.18
N VAL A 118 -0.81 3.47 15.12
CA VAL A 118 -2.14 2.94 15.44
C VAL A 118 -2.99 3.93 16.22
N ASN A 119 -2.39 4.67 17.16
CA ASN A 119 -3.11 5.61 18.01
C ASN A 119 -2.16 6.64 18.63
N TRP A 120 -2.66 7.83 18.93
CA TRP A 120 -1.93 8.86 19.66
C TRP A 120 -2.87 9.75 20.45
N SER A 121 -2.32 10.43 21.46
CA SER A 121 -3.04 11.43 22.22
C SER A 121 -2.13 12.60 22.58
N THR A 122 -2.73 13.77 22.69
CA THR A 122 -2.06 15.00 23.12
C THR A 122 -2.58 15.43 24.48
N ARG A 123 -1.76 16.17 25.23
CA ARG A 123 -2.20 16.90 26.41
C ARG A 123 -1.84 18.38 26.29
N LYS A 124 -2.63 19.25 26.92
CA LYS A 124 -2.33 20.68 26.98
C LYS A 124 -1.42 20.97 28.17
N ILE A 125 -0.32 21.67 27.90
CA ILE A 125 0.55 22.26 28.92
C ILE A 125 0.48 23.77 28.70
N GLY A 126 -0.30 24.47 29.52
CA GLY A 126 -0.63 25.86 29.26
C GLY A 126 -1.39 26.05 27.96
N ALA A 127 -0.86 26.84 27.04
CA ALA A 127 -1.44 27.10 25.73
C ALA A 127 -0.94 26.10 24.64
N VAL A 128 0.03 25.23 24.95
CA VAL A 128 0.68 24.36 23.99
C VAL A 128 0.15 22.92 24.11
N SER A 129 -0.22 22.32 22.99
CA SER A 129 -0.51 20.88 22.91
C SER A 129 0.78 20.13 22.67
N VAL A 130 1.07 19.13 23.48
CA VAL A 130 2.23 18.25 23.33
C VAL A 130 1.77 16.81 23.14
N LEU A 131 2.54 16.03 22.40
CA LEU A 131 2.30 14.60 22.23
C LEU A 131 2.49 13.92 23.60
N ASN A 132 1.44 13.27 24.09
CA ASN A 132 1.42 12.63 25.39
C ASN A 132 1.62 11.12 25.30
N ARG A 133 1.08 10.51 24.26
CA ARG A 133 1.19 9.06 24.02
C ARG A 133 1.08 8.76 22.55
N ILE A 134 1.82 7.76 22.09
CA ILE A 134 1.69 7.19 20.76
C ILE A 134 1.85 5.68 20.82
N THR A 135 1.05 4.96 20.04
CA THR A 135 1.09 3.51 19.90
C THR A 135 1.53 3.16 18.48
N LEU A 136 2.62 2.44 18.37
CA LEU A 136 3.26 2.03 17.13
C LEU A 136 3.15 0.52 16.99
N ARG A 137 2.79 0.05 15.80
CA ARG A 137 2.84 -1.35 15.41
C ARG A 137 4.21 -1.66 14.85
N GLU A 138 4.78 -2.78 15.23
CA GLU A 138 6.07 -3.24 14.72
C GLU A 138 5.99 -4.71 14.36
N ASP A 139 6.50 -5.06 13.18
CA ASP A 139 6.73 -6.44 12.80
C ASP A 139 8.11 -6.85 13.33
N CYS A 140 8.16 -7.95 14.09
CA CYS A 140 9.36 -8.49 14.69
C CYS A 140 9.63 -9.87 14.12
N GLU A 141 10.88 -10.10 13.77
CA GLU A 141 11.35 -11.43 13.36
C GLU A 141 11.67 -12.25 14.60
N GLN A 142 11.12 -13.44 14.67
CA GLN A 142 11.44 -14.45 15.66
C GLN A 142 12.11 -15.63 14.97
N ASP A 143 13.37 -15.87 15.31
CA ASP A 143 14.13 -16.99 14.77
C ASP A 143 13.60 -18.32 15.35
N ASN A 144 13.08 -19.18 14.49
CA ASN A 144 12.58 -20.51 14.81
C ASN A 144 13.51 -21.63 14.31
N GLY A 145 14.80 -21.32 14.18
CA GLY A 145 15.85 -22.23 13.76
C GLY A 145 16.43 -21.89 12.39
N LEU A 146 17.32 -22.73 11.89
CA LEU A 146 18.15 -22.44 10.71
C LEU A 146 17.36 -22.22 9.39
N LEU A 147 16.11 -22.63 9.32
CA LEU A 147 15.34 -22.65 8.07
C LEU A 147 14.04 -21.82 8.10
N SER A 148 13.67 -21.27 9.26
CA SER A 148 12.40 -20.54 9.40
C SER A 148 12.54 -19.34 10.32
N VAL A 149 11.94 -18.24 9.88
CA VAL A 149 11.76 -17.02 10.65
C VAL A 149 10.26 -16.74 10.70
N ASP A 150 9.70 -16.64 11.90
CA ASP A 150 8.31 -16.26 12.09
C ASP A 150 8.21 -14.74 12.27
N LEU A 151 7.20 -14.14 11.61
CA LEU A 151 6.88 -12.75 11.81
C LEU A 151 5.85 -12.63 12.92
N THR A 152 6.20 -11.92 13.97
CA THR A 152 5.31 -11.60 15.08
C THR A 152 5.04 -10.09 15.12
N ILE A 153 3.88 -9.72 15.65
CA ILE A 153 3.49 -8.32 15.79
C ILE A 153 3.67 -7.91 17.24
N GLN A 154 4.35 -6.79 17.45
CA GLN A 154 4.37 -6.11 18.74
C GLN A 154 3.80 -4.69 18.62
N TYR A 155 3.33 -4.17 19.74
CA TYR A 155 2.94 -2.77 19.87
C TYR A 155 3.88 -2.08 20.85
N ARG A 156 4.53 -1.02 20.39
CA ARG A 156 5.33 -0.13 21.23
C ARG A 156 4.51 1.08 21.60
N VAL A 157 4.34 1.31 22.88
CA VAL A 157 3.63 2.49 23.40
C VAL A 157 4.65 3.42 24.02
N LEU A 158 4.80 4.58 23.42
CA LEU A 158 5.59 5.70 23.95
C LEU A 158 4.64 6.59 24.72
N SER A 159 4.95 6.95 25.96
CA SER A 159 4.07 7.78 26.80
C SER A 159 4.87 8.71 27.71
N LEU A 160 4.27 9.82 28.07
CA LEU A 160 4.73 10.59 29.23
C LEU A 160 4.00 10.06 30.47
N ASP A 161 4.74 9.83 31.55
CA ASP A 161 4.17 9.45 32.84
C ASP A 161 3.51 10.64 33.55
N ASP A 162 3.00 10.44 34.77
CA ASP A 162 2.33 11.46 35.55
C ASP A 162 3.27 12.62 35.96
N GLU A 163 4.58 12.32 36.07
CA GLU A 163 5.64 13.30 36.37
C GLU A 163 6.11 14.04 35.10
N GLY A 164 5.71 13.58 33.91
CA GLY A 164 6.07 14.16 32.60
C GLY A 164 7.34 13.57 31.98
N TYR A 165 7.81 12.44 32.45
CA TYR A 165 8.95 11.75 31.87
C TYR A 165 8.54 10.75 30.81
N TYR A 166 9.34 10.66 29.77
CA TYR A 166 9.17 9.69 28.70
C TYR A 166 9.43 8.27 29.18
N CYS A 167 8.49 7.38 28.88
CA CYS A 167 8.59 5.96 29.14
C CYS A 167 8.02 5.14 27.99
N GLN A 168 8.47 3.88 27.89
CA GLN A 168 8.06 2.92 26.86
C GLN A 168 7.43 1.68 27.47
N TYR A 169 6.40 1.16 26.81
CA TYR A 169 5.82 -0.15 27.09
C TYR A 169 5.81 -0.97 25.80
N ILE A 170 6.09 -2.27 25.91
CA ILE A 170 6.02 -3.21 24.80
C ILE A 170 4.93 -4.24 25.09
N PHE A 171 4.09 -4.47 24.09
CA PHE A 171 3.01 -5.44 24.13
C PHE A 171 3.17 -6.41 22.95
N ASP A 172 3.05 -7.70 23.22
CA ASP A 172 3.09 -8.75 22.21
C ASP A 172 1.68 -9.14 21.80
N LEU A 173 1.46 -9.35 20.51
CA LEU A 173 0.23 -9.93 19.99
C LEU A 173 0.37 -11.44 19.98
N CYS A 174 -0.41 -12.14 20.81
CA CYS A 174 -0.46 -13.60 20.81
C CYS A 174 -1.22 -14.09 19.58
N GLY A 175 -0.54 -14.81 18.67
CA GLY A 175 -1.10 -15.27 17.40
C GLY A 175 -2.29 -16.21 17.56
N ASP A 176 -2.28 -17.08 18.58
CA ASP A 176 -3.31 -18.10 18.80
C ASP A 176 -4.63 -17.53 19.34
N THR A 177 -4.55 -16.51 20.19
CA THR A 177 -5.72 -15.95 20.90
C THR A 177 -6.11 -14.56 20.42
N GLY A 178 -5.23 -13.88 19.69
CA GLY A 178 -5.39 -12.45 19.35
C GLY A 178 -5.31 -11.53 20.56
N SER A 179 -4.86 -12.04 21.71
CA SER A 179 -4.71 -11.28 22.95
C SER A 179 -3.47 -10.42 22.92
N ILE A 180 -3.55 -9.21 23.48
CA ILE A 180 -2.41 -8.31 23.65
C ILE A 180 -1.86 -8.51 25.06
N ILE A 181 -0.61 -8.91 25.18
CA ILE A 181 0.06 -9.21 26.44
C ILE A 181 1.19 -8.22 26.66
N LYS A 182 1.22 -7.57 27.80
CA LYS A 182 2.30 -6.67 28.18
C LYS A 182 3.58 -7.47 28.45
N ARG A 183 4.66 -7.18 27.73
CA ARG A 183 5.93 -7.91 27.86
C ARG A 183 6.61 -7.65 29.19
N ASN A 184 6.65 -6.38 29.61
CA ASN A 184 7.29 -5.95 30.84
C ASN A 184 6.28 -5.28 31.76
N GLU A 185 6.24 -5.64 33.05
CA GLU A 185 5.35 -5.02 34.03
C GLU A 185 5.71 -3.54 34.24
N ASN A 186 7.01 -3.24 34.37
CA ASN A 186 7.51 -1.89 34.57
C ASN A 186 7.81 -1.19 33.22
N PRO A 187 7.56 0.12 33.12
CA PRO A 187 7.95 0.90 31.95
C PRO A 187 9.49 1.00 31.83
N ILE A 188 9.95 1.09 30.60
CA ILE A 188 11.35 1.37 30.28
C ILE A 188 11.49 2.89 30.20
N TYR A 189 12.45 3.46 30.91
CA TYR A 189 12.77 4.90 30.89
C TYR A 189 14.08 5.11 30.10
N PRO A 190 14.02 5.55 28.85
CA PRO A 190 15.21 5.99 28.13
C PRO A 190 15.80 7.23 28.79
N THR A 191 17.14 7.28 28.85
CA THR A 191 17.88 8.39 29.44
C THR A 191 18.82 9.04 28.43
N ASP A 192 19.19 10.29 28.68
CA ASP A 192 20.27 10.95 27.95
C ASP A 192 21.65 10.41 28.35
N ALA A 193 22.70 10.94 27.72
CA ALA A 193 24.07 10.52 28.01
C ALA A 193 24.52 10.80 29.47
N ASN A 194 23.80 11.63 30.21
CA ASN A 194 24.07 11.98 31.60
C ASN A 194 23.22 11.14 32.58
N GLY A 195 22.36 10.25 32.07
CA GLY A 195 21.44 9.45 32.86
C GLY A 195 20.13 10.16 33.24
N ASN A 196 19.85 11.33 32.69
CA ASN A 196 18.59 12.05 32.95
C ASN A 196 17.46 11.46 32.10
N LYS A 197 16.28 11.30 32.68
CA LYS A 197 15.06 10.92 31.96
C LYS A 197 14.67 11.99 30.96
N LEU A 198 14.21 11.58 29.78
CA LEU A 198 13.72 12.49 28.76
C LEU A 198 12.33 13.03 29.14
N THR A 199 12.04 14.28 28.78
CA THR A 199 10.77 14.98 29.11
C THR A 199 9.85 15.15 27.90
N ALA A 200 10.25 14.62 26.74
CA ALA A 200 9.47 14.65 25.50
C ALA A 200 9.58 13.31 24.79
N LEU A 201 8.52 12.92 24.07
CA LEU A 201 8.58 11.75 23.19
C LEU A 201 9.50 12.07 22.02
N PRO A 202 10.50 11.22 21.72
CA PRO A 202 11.42 11.41 20.60
C PRO A 202 10.77 11.00 19.27
N PHE A 203 9.53 11.43 19.05
CA PHE A 203 8.72 11.11 17.89
C PHE A 203 8.18 12.38 17.22
N VAL A 204 8.26 12.43 15.90
CA VAL A 204 7.78 13.54 15.09
C VAL A 204 6.89 13.02 13.98
N PHE A 205 5.72 13.63 13.79
CA PHE A 205 4.90 13.43 12.60
C PHE A 205 5.46 14.24 11.44
N ILE A 206 5.36 13.68 10.25
CA ILE A 206 5.59 14.36 8.99
C ILE A 206 4.29 14.23 8.20
N GLY A 207 3.66 15.35 7.91
CA GLY A 207 2.40 15.41 7.19
C GLY A 207 2.57 16.01 5.79
N SER A 208 1.51 15.93 4.99
CA SER A 208 1.48 16.50 3.65
C SER A 208 1.30 18.02 3.66
N GLU A 209 0.66 18.57 4.66
CA GLU A 209 0.42 20.01 4.84
C GLU A 209 1.26 20.59 5.97
N ASN A 210 1.40 19.85 7.08
CA ASN A 210 2.15 20.28 8.25
C ASN A 210 2.60 19.07 9.10
N ASN A 211 3.36 19.33 10.18
CA ASN A 211 3.91 18.31 11.06
C ASN A 211 3.18 18.25 12.42
N ASP A 212 1.93 18.65 12.47
CA ASP A 212 1.14 18.62 13.69
C ASP A 212 0.55 17.22 13.97
N TYR A 213 -0.35 17.14 14.96
CA TYR A 213 -0.95 15.88 15.39
C TYR A 213 -2.24 15.52 14.62
N ASN A 214 -2.73 16.41 13.75
CA ASN A 214 -3.92 16.20 12.97
C ASN A 214 -3.58 15.31 11.76
N ILE A 215 -4.60 14.65 11.21
CA ILE A 215 -4.45 13.85 10.01
C ILE A 215 -4.60 14.77 8.81
N ASP A 216 -3.56 14.87 8.01
CA ASP A 216 -3.60 15.57 6.75
C ASP A 216 -4.26 14.72 5.65
N PRO A 217 -4.89 15.35 4.64
CA PRO A 217 -5.43 14.61 3.50
C PRO A 217 -4.30 13.93 2.72
N ALA A 218 -4.59 12.72 2.23
CA ALA A 218 -3.64 12.00 1.38
C ALA A 218 -3.60 12.62 -0.03
N PRO A 219 -2.45 13.12 -0.51
CA PRO A 219 -2.36 13.79 -1.81
C PRO A 219 -2.79 12.93 -3.00
N MET A 220 -2.74 11.60 -2.83
CA MET A 220 -3.07 10.64 -3.89
C MET A 220 -4.48 10.05 -3.78
N GLU A 221 -5.31 10.49 -2.84
CA GLU A 221 -6.63 9.92 -2.55
C GLU A 221 -7.53 9.90 -3.78
N ASP A 222 -7.78 11.06 -4.38
CA ASP A 222 -8.65 11.20 -5.56
C ASP A 222 -8.19 10.31 -6.73
N LEU A 223 -6.87 10.27 -6.97
CA LEU A 223 -6.31 9.45 -8.04
C LEU A 223 -6.45 7.95 -7.73
N CYS A 224 -6.27 7.55 -6.47
CA CYS A 224 -6.46 6.17 -6.04
C CYS A 224 -7.91 5.71 -6.21
N ASP A 225 -8.88 6.55 -5.89
CA ASP A 225 -10.31 6.26 -6.05
C ASP A 225 -10.68 6.04 -7.51
N VAL A 226 -10.22 6.91 -8.40
CA VAL A 226 -10.41 6.74 -9.85
C VAL A 226 -9.71 5.47 -10.33
N ASN A 227 -8.51 5.17 -9.83
CA ASN A 227 -7.76 3.98 -10.20
C ASN A 227 -8.45 2.67 -9.75
N ILE A 228 -9.03 2.64 -8.56
CA ILE A 228 -9.84 1.52 -8.07
C ILE A 228 -11.09 1.36 -8.94
N SER A 229 -11.76 2.46 -9.25
CA SER A 229 -12.95 2.46 -10.11
C SER A 229 -12.63 1.98 -11.55
N HIS A 230 -11.45 2.33 -12.09
CA HIS A 230 -10.95 1.79 -13.35
C HIS A 230 -10.73 0.27 -13.26
N TYR A 231 -10.16 -0.23 -12.17
CA TYR A 231 -9.95 -1.66 -11.93
C TYR A 231 -11.27 -2.45 -11.91
N ILE A 232 -12.33 -1.90 -11.28
CA ILE A 232 -13.66 -2.50 -11.27
C ILE A 232 -14.19 -2.62 -12.71
N ASN A 233 -14.08 -1.56 -13.52
CA ASN A 233 -14.52 -1.61 -14.91
C ASN A 233 -13.65 -2.56 -15.76
N SER A 234 -12.39 -2.78 -15.42
CA SER A 234 -11.58 -3.77 -16.13
C SER A 234 -12.12 -5.18 -15.91
N ALA A 235 -12.61 -5.52 -14.71
CA ALA A 235 -13.25 -6.79 -14.44
C ALA A 235 -14.52 -6.99 -15.31
N ASP A 236 -15.36 -5.95 -15.40
CA ASP A 236 -16.57 -5.98 -16.22
C ASP A 236 -16.25 -6.11 -17.71
N ASN A 237 -15.21 -5.41 -18.19
CA ASN A 237 -14.75 -5.49 -19.58
C ASN A 237 -14.24 -6.89 -19.93
N GLU A 238 -13.42 -7.49 -19.08
CA GLU A 238 -12.89 -8.83 -19.27
C GLU A 238 -14.00 -9.89 -19.18
N GLU A 239 -14.97 -9.74 -18.28
CA GLU A 239 -16.15 -10.62 -18.20
C GLU A 239 -17.00 -10.51 -19.46
N SER A 240 -17.27 -9.27 -19.91
CA SER A 240 -18.02 -9.04 -21.16
C SER A 240 -17.32 -9.66 -22.36
N SER A 241 -16.00 -9.48 -22.48
CA SER A 241 -15.20 -10.07 -23.54
C SER A 241 -15.22 -11.60 -23.49
N PHE A 242 -15.15 -12.19 -22.29
CA PHE A 242 -15.24 -13.63 -22.08
C PHE A 242 -16.61 -14.17 -22.51
N MET A 243 -17.69 -13.51 -22.07
CA MET A 243 -19.06 -13.95 -22.39
C MET A 243 -19.38 -13.78 -23.89
N CYS A 244 -19.01 -12.65 -24.49
CA CYS A 244 -19.24 -12.40 -25.91
C CYS A 244 -18.34 -13.24 -26.83
N GLY A 245 -17.13 -13.62 -26.34
CA GLY A 245 -16.19 -14.47 -27.09
C GLY A 245 -16.61 -15.94 -27.21
N GLN A 246 -17.62 -16.36 -26.43
CA GLN A 246 -18.11 -17.75 -26.44
C GLN A 246 -19.54 -17.82 -26.98
N PRO A 247 -19.72 -18.12 -28.26
CA PRO A 247 -21.06 -18.30 -28.83
C PRO A 247 -21.76 -19.49 -28.19
N SER A 248 -23.04 -19.35 -27.88
CA SER A 248 -23.86 -20.41 -27.35
C SER A 248 -24.67 -21.05 -28.48
N LEU A 249 -24.60 -22.38 -28.56
CA LEU A 249 -25.37 -23.14 -29.54
C LEU A 249 -26.75 -23.48 -28.94
N PHE A 250 -27.79 -23.06 -29.61
CA PHE A 250 -29.17 -23.42 -29.29
C PHE A 250 -29.69 -24.40 -30.36
N VAL A 251 -30.20 -25.54 -29.89
CA VAL A 251 -30.82 -26.54 -30.71
C VAL A 251 -32.31 -26.56 -30.40
N PHE A 252 -33.14 -26.27 -31.38
CA PHE A 252 -34.57 -26.38 -31.29
C PHE A 252 -34.99 -27.67 -31.97
N ALA A 253 -35.35 -28.67 -31.18
CA ALA A 253 -35.65 -30.01 -31.68
C ALA A 253 -37.11 -30.35 -31.38
N SER A 254 -37.78 -30.98 -32.37
CA SER A 254 -39.12 -31.50 -32.20
C SER A 254 -39.14 -32.69 -31.25
N ASN A 255 -38.03 -33.45 -31.19
CA ASN A 255 -37.85 -34.58 -30.25
C ASN A 255 -36.44 -34.41 -29.57
N PRO A 256 -36.34 -33.84 -28.37
CA PRO A 256 -35.07 -33.63 -27.68
C PRO A 256 -34.34 -34.98 -27.30
N ASP A 257 -35.08 -36.04 -27.09
CA ASP A 257 -34.47 -37.30 -26.68
C ASP A 257 -33.79 -38.01 -27.85
N LEU A 258 -34.30 -37.85 -29.05
CA LEU A 258 -33.64 -38.34 -30.29
C LEU A 258 -32.30 -37.64 -30.50
N ILE A 259 -32.22 -36.34 -30.26
CA ILE A 259 -30.97 -35.55 -30.36
C ILE A 259 -29.91 -36.07 -29.38
N LYS A 260 -30.33 -36.47 -28.15
CA LYS A 260 -29.43 -37.05 -27.16
C LYS A 260 -28.94 -38.45 -27.60
N GLU A 261 -29.81 -39.26 -28.19
CA GLU A 261 -29.43 -40.58 -28.68
C GLU A 261 -28.46 -40.50 -29.84
N GLU A 262 -28.70 -39.60 -30.81
CA GLU A 262 -27.83 -39.38 -31.96
C GLU A 262 -26.53 -38.66 -31.63
N ASN A 263 -26.50 -37.87 -30.54
CA ASN A 263 -25.32 -37.15 -30.06
C ASN A 263 -24.97 -37.55 -28.62
N PRO A 264 -24.55 -38.78 -28.35
CA PRO A 264 -24.36 -39.32 -26.98
C PRO A 264 -23.25 -38.59 -26.21
N ASN A 265 -22.36 -37.87 -26.88
CA ASN A 265 -21.31 -37.04 -26.26
C ASN A 265 -21.69 -35.53 -26.18
N GLY A 266 -22.99 -35.24 -26.36
CA GLY A 266 -23.51 -33.88 -26.44
C GLY A 266 -23.21 -33.21 -27.79
N VAL A 267 -23.95 -32.14 -28.08
CA VAL A 267 -23.74 -31.30 -29.28
C VAL A 267 -22.47 -30.49 -29.09
N LYS A 268 -21.53 -30.61 -30.01
CA LYS A 268 -20.20 -29.96 -29.97
C LYS A 268 -20.14 -28.81 -30.95
N VAL A 269 -19.57 -27.70 -30.51
CA VAL A 269 -19.26 -26.52 -31.34
C VAL A 269 -17.80 -26.57 -31.74
N GLY A 270 -17.52 -26.45 -33.03
CA GLY A 270 -16.15 -26.37 -33.52
C GLY A 270 -16.02 -26.82 -34.98
N ALA A 271 -14.95 -26.40 -35.64
CA ALA A 271 -14.71 -26.66 -37.09
C ALA A 271 -14.49 -28.14 -37.45
N ARG A 272 -14.28 -29.00 -36.44
CA ARG A 272 -14.05 -30.45 -36.64
C ARG A 272 -15.10 -31.31 -35.92
N SER A 273 -16.23 -30.70 -35.50
CA SER A 273 -17.34 -31.42 -34.88
C SER A 273 -18.40 -31.75 -35.93
N VAL A 274 -18.92 -32.99 -35.89
CA VAL A 274 -20.09 -33.41 -36.65
C VAL A 274 -21.20 -33.65 -35.65
N ASN A 275 -22.32 -33.00 -35.84
CA ASN A 275 -23.55 -33.17 -35.02
C ASN A 275 -24.66 -33.62 -35.98
N ILE A 276 -25.53 -34.48 -35.50
CA ILE A 276 -26.66 -35.02 -36.29
C ILE A 276 -27.94 -34.40 -35.77
N PHE A 277 -28.77 -33.86 -36.67
CA PHE A 277 -30.06 -33.22 -36.36
C PHE A 277 -31.16 -33.77 -37.31
N GLY A 278 -32.38 -33.79 -36.86
CA GLY A 278 -33.54 -34.16 -37.66
C GLY A 278 -33.89 -33.09 -38.71
N HIS A 279 -34.69 -33.48 -39.70
CA HIS A 279 -35.07 -32.61 -40.84
C HIS A 279 -35.88 -31.34 -40.39
N GLU A 280 -36.62 -31.44 -39.30
CA GLU A 280 -37.43 -30.32 -38.76
C GLU A 280 -36.72 -29.55 -37.61
N ASP A 281 -35.52 -29.95 -37.28
CA ASP A 281 -34.74 -29.28 -36.21
C ASP A 281 -34.06 -28.03 -36.73
N SER A 282 -33.95 -27.04 -35.86
CA SER A 282 -33.17 -25.84 -36.19
C SER A 282 -32.05 -25.59 -35.18
N VAL A 283 -30.92 -25.13 -35.68
CA VAL A 283 -29.74 -24.83 -34.89
C VAL A 283 -29.39 -23.37 -35.05
N GLN A 284 -29.27 -22.67 -33.96
CA GLN A 284 -28.88 -21.26 -33.95
C GLN A 284 -27.64 -21.07 -33.07
N LEU A 285 -26.67 -20.34 -33.58
CA LEU A 285 -25.53 -19.88 -32.81
C LEU A 285 -25.84 -18.47 -32.36
N LEU A 286 -26.12 -18.34 -31.07
CA LEU A 286 -26.34 -17.02 -30.45
C LEU A 286 -25.03 -16.52 -29.87
N GLN A 287 -24.65 -15.36 -30.28
CA GLN A 287 -23.52 -14.62 -29.74
C GLN A 287 -24.06 -13.29 -29.17
N ALA A 288 -23.67 -13.00 -27.95
CA ALA A 288 -24.02 -11.71 -27.34
C ALA A 288 -23.28 -10.58 -28.05
N ASP A 289 -23.94 -9.46 -28.26
CA ASP A 289 -23.29 -8.26 -28.77
C ASP A 289 -22.27 -7.74 -27.74
N PRO A 290 -21.10 -7.25 -28.21
CA PRO A 290 -20.09 -6.70 -27.33
C PRO A 290 -20.61 -5.48 -26.56
N ASN A 291 -20.50 -5.50 -25.23
CA ASN A 291 -20.80 -4.33 -24.41
C ASN A 291 -19.58 -3.38 -24.37
N SER A 292 -19.67 -2.24 -25.04
CA SER A 292 -18.59 -1.25 -25.10
C SER A 292 -18.54 -0.29 -23.92
N LEU A 293 -19.57 -0.25 -23.07
CA LEU A 293 -19.66 0.70 -21.94
C LEU A 293 -18.53 0.57 -20.93
N PRO A 294 -18.13 -0.63 -20.47
CA PRO A 294 -17.01 -0.74 -19.54
C PRO A 294 -15.71 -0.18 -20.12
N ARG A 295 -15.46 -0.41 -21.42
CA ARG A 295 -14.27 0.11 -22.10
C ARG A 295 -14.30 1.63 -22.22
N GLN A 296 -15.44 2.23 -22.53
CA GLN A 296 -15.61 3.69 -22.57
C GLN A 296 -15.35 4.29 -21.17
N ASN A 297 -15.98 3.74 -20.13
CA ASN A 297 -15.75 4.15 -18.75
C ASN A 297 -14.28 4.04 -18.33
N MET A 298 -13.54 3.01 -18.77
CA MET A 298 -12.12 2.88 -18.52
C MET A 298 -11.33 4.01 -19.20
N THR A 299 -11.65 4.36 -20.45
CA THR A 299 -11.01 5.46 -21.17
C THR A 299 -11.24 6.80 -20.46
N ASP A 300 -12.49 7.09 -20.08
CA ASP A 300 -12.82 8.31 -19.36
C ASP A 300 -12.06 8.42 -18.02
N LYS A 301 -11.90 7.30 -17.31
CA LYS A 301 -11.14 7.25 -16.06
C LYS A 301 -9.64 7.41 -16.28
N LEU A 302 -9.08 6.92 -17.39
CA LEU A 302 -7.68 7.21 -17.75
C LEU A 302 -7.48 8.70 -17.96
N ASP A 303 -8.40 9.37 -18.65
CA ASP A 303 -8.34 10.83 -18.86
C ASP A 303 -8.46 11.59 -17.52
N MET A 304 -9.35 11.14 -16.62
CA MET A 304 -9.45 11.69 -15.27
C MET A 304 -8.13 11.51 -14.48
N MET A 305 -7.51 10.33 -14.51
CA MET A 305 -6.23 10.10 -13.85
C MET A 305 -5.10 10.97 -14.42
N VAL A 306 -5.13 11.24 -15.72
CA VAL A 306 -4.18 12.18 -16.36
C VAL A 306 -4.38 13.60 -15.83
N MET A 307 -5.63 14.06 -15.74
CA MET A 307 -5.95 15.39 -15.17
C MET A 307 -5.57 15.52 -13.70
N LEU A 308 -5.69 14.43 -12.92
CA LEU A 308 -5.27 14.37 -11.51
C LEU A 308 -3.75 14.29 -11.31
N GLY A 309 -2.96 14.40 -12.35
CA GLY A 309 -1.50 14.44 -12.25
C GLY A 309 -0.77 13.18 -12.71
N ALA A 310 -1.48 12.14 -13.15
CA ALA A 310 -0.87 10.92 -13.67
C ALA A 310 -0.42 11.04 -15.15
N ARG A 311 0.06 12.21 -15.57
CA ARG A 311 0.43 12.57 -16.96
C ARG A 311 1.45 11.63 -17.62
N LEU A 312 2.19 10.85 -16.82
CA LEU A 312 3.19 9.90 -17.32
C LEU A 312 2.58 8.60 -17.85
N ILE A 313 1.27 8.41 -17.73
CA ILE A 313 0.55 7.21 -18.16
C ILE A 313 0.30 7.25 -19.67
N THR A 314 0.03 8.43 -20.22
CA THR A 314 -0.17 8.63 -21.66
C THR A 314 1.18 8.90 -22.32
N PRO A 315 1.63 8.10 -23.30
CA PRO A 315 2.75 8.51 -24.13
C PRO A 315 2.37 9.84 -24.77
N SER A 316 3.19 10.87 -24.56
CA SER A 316 3.04 12.14 -25.25
C SER A 316 2.95 11.83 -26.74
N GLN A 317 1.81 12.09 -27.37
CA GLN A 317 1.83 12.33 -28.82
C GLN A 317 2.96 13.32 -29.05
N GLN A 318 3.84 13.04 -29.99
CA GLN A 318 5.03 13.82 -30.28
C GLN A 318 4.71 15.31 -30.20
N GLU A 319 4.91 15.91 -29.05
CA GLU A 319 4.92 17.38 -28.92
C GLU A 319 6.11 17.83 -29.78
N THR A 320 5.83 18.60 -30.80
CA THR A 320 6.90 19.25 -31.55
C THR A 320 7.75 20.03 -30.56
N ALA A 321 9.07 20.05 -30.76
CA ALA A 321 10.03 20.73 -29.87
C ALA A 321 9.63 22.20 -29.56
N GLU A 322 8.79 22.80 -30.38
CA GLU A 322 8.23 24.15 -30.27
C GLU A 322 7.11 24.22 -29.21
N ALA A 323 6.20 23.22 -29.19
CA ALA A 323 5.13 23.14 -28.18
C ALA A 323 5.67 22.87 -26.77
N ALA A 324 6.73 22.07 -26.66
CA ALA A 324 7.45 21.83 -25.40
C ALA A 324 8.15 23.09 -24.88
N ARG A 325 8.70 23.94 -25.77
CA ARG A 325 9.31 25.24 -25.40
C ARG A 325 8.29 26.23 -24.88
N ILE A 326 7.11 26.31 -25.50
CA ILE A 326 6.03 27.23 -25.11
C ILE A 326 5.47 26.84 -23.73
N LYS A 327 5.30 25.54 -23.44
CA LYS A 327 4.92 25.08 -22.11
C LYS A 327 5.94 25.41 -21.03
N HIS A 328 7.22 25.22 -21.29
CA HIS A 328 8.29 25.58 -20.35
C HIS A 328 8.45 27.09 -20.11
N SER A 329 8.03 27.93 -21.05
CA SER A 329 8.03 29.39 -20.87
C SER A 329 6.81 29.89 -20.10
N GLY A 330 5.67 29.15 -20.13
CA GLY A 330 4.46 29.48 -19.37
C GLY A 330 4.53 29.08 -17.88
N ASP A 331 5.29 28.06 -17.54
CA ASP A 331 5.45 27.59 -16.14
C ASP A 331 6.49 28.43 -15.33
N ASN A 332 7.13 29.41 -15.96
CA ASN A 332 8.11 30.30 -15.34
C ASN A 332 7.68 31.79 -15.28
N SER A 333 6.35 32.06 -15.39
CA SER A 333 5.81 33.41 -15.29
C SER A 333 5.05 33.63 -14.00
#